data_335230149ca17baa4ce1605bd1b67ea7
#
_entry.id   335230149ca17baa4ce1605bd1b67ea7
#
_cell.length_a   1.000
_cell.length_b   1.000
_cell.length_c   1.000
_cell.angle_alpha   90.00
_cell.angle_beta   90.00
_cell.angle_gamma   90.00
#
_symmetry.space_group_name_H-M   'P 1'
#
loop_
_entity.id
_entity.type
_entity.pdbx_description
1 polymer ?
#
loop_
_entity_poly.entity_id
_entity_poly.type
_entity_poly.pdbx_seq_one_letter_code
_entity_poly.pdbx_strand_id
1 'polypeptide(L)'
;MAIYRVVKEAELTEPALVAALDGWVDAGAAGTTAASYIAREGEVLVSFDPDALVDYRSRRPTLDINDGVLTGMAWPELTIRRVRTDRRDLLVLTGPEPDYRWREFRDAVVEVAARLGVVESVSLGAIGAKVPHTSRTPILVTGRDRGSLQSDLPLPAERMQVPASALNVVEIYLAEQ
;
A
#
# COMPACT_ATOMS: atom_id res chain seq x y z
N MET A 1 14.80 17.15 -1.52
CA MET A 1 14.22 16.97 -0.19
C MET A 1 13.77 15.51 -0.14
N ALA A 2 14.10 14.76 0.91
CA ALA A 2 13.67 13.36 0.99
C ALA A 2 12.15 13.29 1.05
N ILE A 3 11.55 12.36 0.29
CA ILE A 3 10.10 12.20 0.25
C ILE A 3 9.56 11.28 1.36
N TYR A 4 10.43 10.81 2.24
CA TYR A 4 10.05 10.04 3.43
C TYR A 4 10.96 10.37 4.60
N ARG A 5 10.51 10.02 5.78
CA ARG A 5 11.28 10.06 7.02
C ARG A 5 11.09 8.78 7.82
N VAL A 6 12.14 8.32 8.46
CA VAL A 6 12.04 7.26 9.47
C VAL A 6 11.54 7.91 10.75
N VAL A 7 10.41 7.42 11.23
CA VAL A 7 9.76 7.89 12.46
C VAL A 7 10.33 7.14 13.66
N LYS A 8 10.59 5.82 13.46
CA LYS A 8 11.11 4.95 14.50
C LYS A 8 11.94 3.83 13.90
N GLU A 9 13.08 3.55 14.50
CA GLU A 9 13.89 2.37 14.21
C GLU A 9 13.34 1.17 15.00
N ALA A 10 13.41 -0.02 14.41
CA ALA A 10 12.96 -1.25 15.05
C ALA A 10 13.80 -2.45 14.58
N GLU A 11 14.08 -3.35 15.50
CA GLU A 11 14.55 -4.69 15.14
C GLU A 11 13.36 -5.52 14.64
N LEU A 12 13.51 -6.15 13.49
CA LEU A 12 12.45 -6.86 12.80
C LEU A 12 12.80 -8.33 12.63
N THR A 13 11.80 -9.19 12.69
CA THR A 13 11.93 -10.63 12.48
C THR A 13 11.26 -11.02 11.17
N GLU A 14 12.04 -11.44 10.17
CA GLU A 14 11.58 -11.89 8.85
C GLU A 14 10.44 -11.00 8.27
N PRO A 15 10.65 -9.68 8.14
CA PRO A 15 9.57 -8.77 7.82
C PRO A 15 8.98 -9.01 6.43
N ALA A 16 7.65 -9.08 6.36
CA ALA A 16 6.91 -9.10 5.10
C ALA A 16 6.19 -7.76 4.88
N LEU A 17 6.31 -7.20 3.68
CA LEU A 17 5.60 -5.99 3.28
C LEU A 17 4.22 -6.33 2.72
N VAL A 18 3.18 -5.80 3.33
CA VAL A 18 1.81 -5.80 2.81
C VAL A 18 1.48 -4.38 2.37
N ALA A 19 1.13 -4.19 1.11
CA ALA A 19 0.87 -2.86 0.56
C ALA A 19 -0.55 -2.74 -0.01
N ALA A 20 -1.23 -1.64 0.31
CA ALA A 20 -2.49 -1.23 -0.32
C ALA A 20 -2.59 0.29 -0.33
N LEU A 21 -2.89 0.86 -1.49
CA LEU A 21 -3.05 2.31 -1.65
C LEU A 21 -4.46 2.62 -2.15
N ASP A 22 -5.05 3.68 -1.60
CA ASP A 22 -6.32 4.24 -2.05
C ASP A 22 -6.13 4.90 -3.42
N GLY A 23 -6.62 4.26 -4.46
CA GLY A 23 -6.48 4.72 -5.82
C GLY A 23 -7.35 3.91 -6.79
N TRP A 24 -6.91 3.85 -8.05
CA TRP A 24 -7.68 3.18 -9.09
C TRP A 24 -7.76 1.64 -8.89
N VAL A 25 -6.79 1.03 -8.23
CA VAL A 25 -6.77 -0.42 -7.94
C VAL A 25 -7.25 -0.68 -6.50
N ASP A 26 -8.29 0.03 -6.07
CA ASP A 26 -8.91 -0.18 -4.76
C ASP A 26 -10.46 -0.07 -4.83
N ALA A 27 -11.06 -0.79 -5.76
CA ALA A 27 -12.51 -0.79 -5.93
C ALA A 27 -13.23 -1.17 -4.63
N GLY A 28 -14.15 -0.29 -4.20
CA GLY A 28 -14.88 -0.44 -2.93
C GLY A 28 -14.02 -0.33 -1.69
N ALA A 29 -12.83 0.27 -1.80
CA ALA A 29 -11.84 0.39 -0.72
C ALA A 29 -11.48 -0.98 -0.08
N ALA A 30 -11.50 -2.06 -0.87
CA ALA A 30 -11.34 -3.41 -0.33
C ALA A 30 -9.90 -3.67 0.13
N GLY A 31 -8.90 -3.28 -0.67
CA GLY A 31 -7.49 -3.43 -0.34
C GLY A 31 -7.08 -2.58 0.85
N THR A 32 -7.41 -1.29 0.81
CA THR A 32 -7.07 -0.35 1.89
C THR A 32 -7.81 -0.63 3.18
N THR A 33 -9.08 -1.09 3.13
CA THR A 33 -9.81 -1.52 4.34
C THR A 33 -9.12 -2.73 4.99
N ALA A 34 -8.73 -3.73 4.19
CA ALA A 34 -8.02 -4.90 4.71
C ALA A 34 -6.66 -4.52 5.32
N ALA A 35 -5.86 -3.72 4.61
CA ALA A 35 -4.58 -3.25 5.11
C ALA A 35 -4.71 -2.40 6.38
N SER A 36 -5.68 -1.49 6.43
CA SER A 36 -5.95 -0.66 7.61
C SER A 36 -6.41 -1.49 8.80
N TYR A 37 -7.21 -2.54 8.57
CA TYR A 37 -7.60 -3.46 9.63
C TYR A 37 -6.40 -4.22 10.20
N ILE A 38 -5.49 -4.70 9.34
CA ILE A 38 -4.24 -5.34 9.76
C ILE A 38 -3.38 -4.34 10.56
N ALA A 39 -3.26 -3.12 10.08
CA ALA A 39 -2.39 -2.09 10.66
C ALA A 39 -2.99 -1.32 11.85
N ARG A 40 -4.23 -1.59 12.27
CA ARG A 40 -4.98 -0.77 13.25
C ARG A 40 -4.25 -0.51 14.58
N GLU A 41 -3.48 -1.48 15.04
CA GLU A 41 -2.66 -1.38 16.26
C GLU A 41 -1.16 -1.27 15.94
N GLY A 42 -0.85 -1.07 14.66
CA GLY A 42 0.52 -1.01 14.17
C GLY A 42 1.22 0.29 14.52
N GLU A 43 2.51 0.19 14.79
CA GLU A 43 3.40 1.31 15.07
C GLU A 43 3.94 1.91 13.77
N VAL A 44 3.89 3.23 13.61
CA VAL A 44 4.48 3.91 12.44
C VAL A 44 5.99 3.85 12.50
N LEU A 45 6.61 3.22 11.51
CA LEU A 45 8.06 3.22 11.33
C LEU A 45 8.51 4.25 10.32
N VAL A 46 7.75 4.42 9.24
CA VAL A 46 8.09 5.34 8.15
C VAL A 46 6.87 6.18 7.77
N SER A 47 7.09 7.44 7.51
CA SER A 47 6.08 8.38 7.01
C SER A 47 6.59 9.03 5.75
N PHE A 48 5.80 8.98 4.68
CA PHE A 48 6.06 9.69 3.43
C PHE A 48 5.51 11.11 3.50
N ASP A 49 6.13 12.00 2.74
CA ASP A 49 5.74 13.42 2.69
C ASP A 49 4.53 13.62 1.76
N PRO A 50 3.33 13.87 2.30
CA PRO A 50 2.16 14.04 1.48
C PRO A 50 2.19 15.34 0.65
N ASP A 51 2.91 16.39 1.10
CA ASP A 51 3.05 17.64 0.34
C ASP A 51 3.83 17.42 -0.98
N ALA A 52 4.70 16.41 -1.02
CA ALA A 52 5.46 16.06 -2.21
C ALA A 52 4.72 15.09 -3.14
N LEU A 53 3.77 14.31 -2.62
CA LEU A 53 3.21 13.15 -3.31
C LEU A 53 1.72 13.30 -3.65
N VAL A 54 0.95 14.09 -2.91
CA VAL A 54 -0.51 14.13 -2.99
C VAL A 54 -1.02 15.47 -3.49
N ASP A 55 -1.99 15.44 -4.39
CA ASP A 55 -2.76 16.64 -4.76
C ASP A 55 -3.93 16.83 -3.78
N TYR A 56 -3.79 17.77 -2.87
CA TYR A 56 -4.85 18.11 -1.90
C TYR A 56 -6.13 18.65 -2.54
N ARG A 57 -6.16 18.95 -3.81
CA ARG A 57 -7.42 19.30 -4.51
C ARG A 57 -8.22 18.05 -4.87
N SER A 58 -7.54 16.92 -5.10
CA SER A 58 -8.17 15.62 -5.34
C SER A 58 -8.42 14.86 -4.04
N ARG A 59 -7.52 14.99 -3.06
CA ARG A 59 -7.58 14.33 -1.75
C ARG A 59 -7.51 15.36 -0.62
N ARG A 60 -8.65 16.03 -0.39
CA ARG A 60 -8.71 17.12 0.59
C ARG A 60 -8.51 16.61 2.01
N PRO A 61 -7.71 17.34 2.84
CA PRO A 61 -7.72 17.13 4.28
C PRO A 61 -9.12 17.23 4.85
N THR A 62 -9.45 16.43 5.83
CA THR A 62 -10.73 16.47 6.54
C THR A 62 -10.68 17.52 7.64
N LEU A 63 -11.66 18.43 7.64
CA LEU A 63 -11.79 19.49 8.64
C LEU A 63 -12.81 19.10 9.70
N ASP A 64 -12.41 19.14 10.94
CA ASP A 64 -13.29 18.91 12.09
C ASP A 64 -13.92 20.22 12.55
N ILE A 65 -15.25 20.23 12.60
CA ILE A 65 -16.04 21.36 13.08
C ILE A 65 -16.95 20.88 14.20
N ASN A 66 -16.83 21.49 15.38
CA ASN A 66 -17.68 21.20 16.52
C ASN A 66 -18.37 22.49 16.96
N ASP A 67 -19.71 22.48 16.98
CA ASP A 67 -20.57 23.65 17.35
C ASP A 67 -20.16 24.95 16.61
N GLY A 68 -19.79 24.84 15.31
CA GLY A 68 -19.37 25.96 14.49
C GLY A 68 -17.92 26.41 14.69
N VAL A 69 -17.18 25.75 15.55
CA VAL A 69 -15.74 26.02 15.81
C VAL A 69 -14.88 25.03 15.06
N LEU A 70 -13.86 25.51 14.36
CA LEU A 70 -12.84 24.69 13.71
C LEU A 70 -11.93 24.08 14.79
N THR A 71 -12.00 22.76 14.98
CA THR A 71 -11.32 22.08 16.09
C THR A 71 -10.10 21.29 15.66
N GLY A 72 -9.97 20.95 14.36
CA GLY A 72 -8.85 20.19 13.87
C GLY A 72 -8.87 19.97 12.37
N MET A 73 -7.78 19.38 11.87
CA MET A 73 -7.66 18.98 10.47
C MET A 73 -6.83 17.68 10.40
N ALA A 74 -7.38 16.68 9.72
CA ALA A 74 -6.68 15.44 9.41
C ALA A 74 -6.15 15.49 7.97
N TRP A 75 -4.84 15.36 7.83
CA TRP A 75 -4.15 15.32 6.54
C TRP A 75 -4.07 13.89 6.02
N PRO A 76 -4.03 13.69 4.69
CA PRO A 76 -3.74 12.39 4.12
C PRO A 76 -2.40 11.85 4.64
N GLU A 77 -2.39 10.62 5.11
CA GLU A 77 -1.18 9.96 5.62
C GLU A 77 -0.80 8.78 4.73
N LEU A 78 0.46 8.72 4.33
CA LEU A 78 1.06 7.59 3.64
C LEU A 78 2.19 7.05 4.51
N THR A 79 2.00 5.86 5.07
CA THR A 79 2.88 5.33 6.13
C THR A 79 3.20 3.86 5.95
N ILE A 80 4.33 3.43 6.51
CA ILE A 80 4.61 2.02 6.79
C ILE A 80 4.48 1.81 8.28
N ARG A 81 3.57 0.90 8.66
CA ARG A 81 3.32 0.51 10.05
C ARG A 81 3.80 -0.91 10.29
N ARG A 82 4.41 -1.13 11.44
CA ARG A 82 4.78 -2.46 11.91
C ARG A 82 3.65 -3.09 12.71
N VAL A 83 3.34 -4.33 12.39
CA VAL A 83 2.45 -5.20 13.19
C VAL A 83 3.23 -6.45 13.57
N ARG A 84 3.31 -6.74 14.86
CA ARG A 84 3.96 -7.96 15.36
C ARG A 84 3.01 -9.14 15.27
N THR A 85 3.51 -10.26 14.78
CA THR A 85 2.82 -11.54 14.86
C THR A 85 3.71 -12.57 15.56
N ASP A 86 3.16 -13.73 15.87
CA ASP A 86 3.93 -14.78 16.58
C ASP A 86 5.11 -15.35 15.77
N ARG A 87 5.11 -15.14 14.45
CA ARG A 87 6.12 -15.73 13.54
C ARG A 87 7.01 -14.70 12.90
N ARG A 88 6.49 -13.57 12.50
CA ARG A 88 7.19 -12.53 11.75
C ARG A 88 6.60 -11.15 11.98
N ASP A 89 7.31 -10.13 11.60
CA ASP A 89 6.78 -8.77 11.55
C ASP A 89 6.07 -8.52 10.20
N LEU A 90 4.90 -7.89 10.23
CA LEU A 90 4.27 -7.35 9.04
C LEU A 90 4.55 -5.86 8.97
N LEU A 91 5.01 -5.41 7.82
CA LEU A 91 5.15 -4.00 7.49
C LEU A 91 3.99 -3.64 6.57
N VAL A 92 3.11 -2.75 7.00
CA VAL A 92 1.90 -2.40 6.23
C VAL A 92 2.07 -1.01 5.64
N LEU A 93 2.26 -0.93 4.32
CA LEU A 93 2.25 0.31 3.55
C LEU A 93 0.81 0.64 3.18
N THR A 94 0.29 1.75 3.69
CA THR A 94 -1.09 2.18 3.41
C THR A 94 -1.21 3.70 3.38
N GLY A 95 -2.18 4.19 2.62
CA GLY A 95 -2.45 5.60 2.43
C GLY A 95 -2.96 5.91 1.03
N PRO A 96 -3.01 7.18 0.63
CA PRO A 96 -3.38 7.57 -0.72
C PRO A 96 -2.34 7.10 -1.74
N GLU A 97 -2.80 6.69 -2.91
CA GLU A 97 -1.91 6.52 -4.06
C GLU A 97 -1.29 7.89 -4.41
N PRO A 98 0.04 7.99 -4.58
CA PRO A 98 0.67 9.23 -4.98
C PRO A 98 0.10 9.78 -6.29
N ASP A 99 -0.24 11.07 -6.33
CA ASP A 99 -0.63 11.76 -7.57
C ASP A 99 0.60 12.16 -8.39
N TYR A 100 1.76 12.32 -7.71
CA TYR A 100 3.01 12.80 -8.31
C TYR A 100 4.21 11.93 -7.92
N ARG A 101 5.32 12.09 -8.66
CA ARG A 101 6.65 11.57 -8.31
C ARG A 101 6.70 10.04 -8.11
N TRP A 102 5.97 9.28 -8.89
CA TRP A 102 5.89 7.82 -8.78
C TRP A 102 7.24 7.11 -8.81
N ARG A 103 8.19 7.61 -9.62
CA ARG A 103 9.52 7.02 -9.69
C ARG A 103 10.30 7.21 -8.39
N GLU A 104 10.23 8.40 -7.81
CA GLU A 104 10.89 8.69 -6.53
C GLU A 104 10.20 7.96 -5.38
N PHE A 105 8.86 7.85 -5.42
CA PHE A 105 8.12 7.03 -4.45
C PHE A 105 8.54 5.56 -4.52
N ARG A 106 8.63 4.98 -5.73
CA ARG A 106 9.16 3.63 -5.94
C ARG A 106 10.55 3.48 -5.33
N ASP A 107 11.49 4.37 -5.67
CA ASP A 107 12.87 4.31 -5.19
C ASP A 107 12.92 4.37 -3.66
N ALA A 108 12.11 5.24 -3.06
CA ALA A 108 12.00 5.35 -1.61
C ALA A 108 11.43 4.09 -0.95
N VAL A 109 10.38 3.47 -1.53
CA VAL A 109 9.82 2.22 -0.99
C VAL A 109 10.83 1.07 -1.10
N VAL A 110 11.54 0.96 -2.22
CA VAL A 110 12.59 -0.05 -2.43
C VAL A 110 13.74 0.15 -1.44
N GLU A 111 14.23 1.38 -1.26
CA GLU A 111 15.26 1.71 -0.28
C GLU A 111 14.82 1.36 1.15
N VAL A 112 13.61 1.73 1.54
CA VAL A 112 13.03 1.42 2.85
C VAL A 112 12.88 -0.09 3.04
N ALA A 113 12.40 -0.82 2.03
CA ALA A 113 12.25 -2.26 2.10
C ALA A 113 13.60 -2.96 2.30
N ALA A 114 14.63 -2.56 1.56
CA ALA A 114 15.99 -3.08 1.72
C ALA A 114 16.55 -2.74 3.11
N ARG A 115 16.40 -1.51 3.59
CA ARG A 115 16.84 -1.06 4.92
C ARG A 115 16.17 -1.84 6.05
N LEU A 116 14.88 -2.15 5.91
CA LEU A 116 14.11 -2.88 6.90
C LEU A 116 14.25 -4.41 6.75
N GLY A 117 15.02 -4.90 5.77
CA GLY A 117 15.27 -6.32 5.55
C GLY A 117 14.04 -7.10 5.10
N VAL A 118 13.16 -6.49 4.31
CA VAL A 118 11.95 -7.14 3.78
C VAL A 118 12.33 -8.37 2.96
N VAL A 119 11.77 -9.52 3.32
CA VAL A 119 12.04 -10.82 2.66
C VAL A 119 10.92 -11.25 1.72
N GLU A 120 9.75 -10.65 1.84
CA GLU A 120 8.56 -10.96 1.03
C GLU A 120 7.68 -9.72 0.88
N SER A 121 7.03 -9.56 -0.25
CA SER A 121 6.09 -8.46 -0.48
C SER A 121 4.81 -8.95 -1.16
N VAL A 122 3.67 -8.43 -0.69
CA VAL A 122 2.34 -8.69 -1.24
C VAL A 122 1.58 -7.38 -1.35
N SER A 123 1.02 -7.10 -2.52
CA SER A 123 0.09 -5.99 -2.70
C SER A 123 -1.36 -6.47 -2.72
N LEU A 124 -2.21 -5.74 -2.02
CA LEU A 124 -3.65 -5.96 -2.03
C LEU A 124 -4.29 -4.93 -2.94
N GLY A 125 -5.12 -5.42 -3.87
CA GLY A 125 -5.84 -4.55 -4.79
C GLY A 125 -7.21 -5.10 -5.12
N ALA A 126 -8.06 -4.24 -5.64
CA ALA A 126 -9.37 -4.61 -6.16
C ALA A 126 -9.69 -3.80 -7.42
N ILE A 127 -10.23 -4.46 -8.42
CA ILE A 127 -10.71 -3.82 -9.65
C ILE A 127 -12.18 -4.14 -9.86
N GLY A 128 -12.93 -3.20 -10.42
CA GLY A 128 -14.34 -3.43 -10.76
C GLY A 128 -14.49 -4.56 -11.78
N ALA A 129 -15.37 -5.52 -11.47
CA ALA A 129 -15.66 -6.65 -12.36
C ALA A 129 -17.17 -6.84 -12.52
N LYS A 130 -17.59 -7.44 -13.64
CA LYS A 130 -19.00 -7.78 -13.90
C LYS A 130 -19.38 -9.08 -13.17
N VAL A 131 -19.36 -9.03 -11.85
CA VAL A 131 -19.68 -10.18 -10.99
C VAL A 131 -20.86 -9.81 -10.11
N PRO A 132 -21.94 -10.61 -10.05
CA PRO A 132 -23.06 -10.36 -9.16
C PRO A 132 -22.62 -10.51 -7.69
N HIS A 133 -23.16 -9.67 -6.82
CA HIS A 133 -22.86 -9.69 -5.38
C HIS A 133 -23.22 -11.03 -4.68
N THR A 134 -24.01 -11.86 -5.32
CA THR A 134 -24.39 -13.20 -4.84
C THR A 134 -23.34 -14.26 -5.14
N SER A 135 -22.35 -13.97 -5.98
CA SER A 135 -21.26 -14.88 -6.31
C SER A 135 -20.05 -14.64 -5.41
N ARG A 136 -19.20 -15.65 -5.26
CA ARG A 136 -17.89 -15.45 -4.62
C ARG A 136 -17.07 -14.45 -5.44
N THR A 137 -16.44 -13.52 -4.75
CA THR A 137 -15.50 -12.58 -5.39
C THR A 137 -14.34 -13.37 -6.00
N PRO A 138 -14.08 -13.25 -7.31
CA PRO A 138 -12.93 -13.88 -7.92
C PRO A 138 -11.65 -13.21 -7.39
N ILE A 139 -10.67 -14.02 -7.03
CA ILE A 139 -9.34 -13.56 -6.63
C ILE A 139 -8.38 -13.96 -7.74
N LEU A 140 -7.63 -13.00 -8.25
CA LEU A 140 -6.56 -13.22 -9.22
C LEU A 140 -5.22 -12.91 -8.57
N VAL A 141 -4.20 -13.66 -8.94
CA VAL A 141 -2.84 -13.42 -8.49
C VAL A 141 -1.98 -13.04 -9.70
N THR A 142 -1.18 -12.02 -9.52
CA THR A 142 -0.14 -11.62 -10.47
C THR A 142 1.19 -11.59 -9.74
N GLY A 143 2.28 -11.84 -10.43
CA GLY A 143 3.63 -11.76 -9.88
C GLY A 143 4.64 -11.57 -10.99
N ARG A 144 5.86 -11.25 -10.63
CA ARG A 144 6.92 -10.99 -11.59
C ARG A 144 7.34 -12.24 -12.39
N ASP A 145 7.38 -13.37 -11.74
CA ASP A 145 7.71 -14.66 -12.34
C ASP A 145 6.76 -15.76 -11.87
N ARG A 146 6.76 -16.88 -12.58
CA ARG A 146 5.90 -18.00 -12.23
C ARG A 146 6.30 -18.73 -10.95
N GLY A 147 7.55 -18.62 -10.54
CA GLY A 147 8.06 -19.24 -9.31
C GLY A 147 7.53 -18.57 -8.05
N SER A 148 7.32 -17.25 -8.10
CA SER A 148 6.70 -16.50 -7.00
C SER A 148 5.19 -16.74 -6.85
N LEU A 149 4.55 -17.34 -7.88
CA LEU A 149 3.10 -17.60 -7.91
C LEU A 149 2.77 -18.98 -7.33
N GLN A 150 3.15 -19.24 -6.09
CA GLN A 150 2.91 -20.53 -5.38
C GLN A 150 1.45 -20.69 -4.94
N SER A 151 0.50 -20.24 -5.72
CA SER A 151 -0.90 -20.20 -5.34
C SER A 151 -1.74 -21.05 -6.28
N ASP A 152 -2.70 -21.78 -5.73
CA ASP A 152 -3.78 -22.43 -6.47
C ASP A 152 -4.82 -21.44 -7.01
N LEU A 153 -4.59 -20.14 -6.80
CA LEU A 153 -5.48 -19.10 -7.29
C LEU A 153 -5.32 -18.90 -8.80
N PRO A 154 -6.40 -18.57 -9.50
CA PRO A 154 -6.36 -18.41 -10.95
C PRO A 154 -5.47 -17.24 -11.37
N LEU A 155 -4.68 -17.49 -12.41
CA LEU A 155 -3.88 -16.48 -13.09
C LEU A 155 -4.66 -15.88 -14.26
N PRO A 156 -4.39 -14.64 -14.64
CA PRO A 156 -4.89 -14.09 -15.90
C PRO A 156 -4.51 -15.01 -17.07
N ALA A 157 -5.48 -15.43 -17.87
CA ALA A 157 -5.27 -16.46 -18.88
C ALA A 157 -4.56 -15.97 -20.15
N GLU A 158 -4.63 -14.66 -20.43
CA GLU A 158 -4.16 -14.06 -21.69
C GLU A 158 -3.28 -12.82 -21.42
N ARG A 159 -2.64 -12.33 -22.48
CA ARG A 159 -1.93 -11.06 -22.41
C ARG A 159 -2.92 -9.93 -22.15
N MET A 160 -2.76 -9.26 -21.02
CA MET A 160 -3.56 -8.09 -20.64
C MET A 160 -2.70 -6.83 -20.65
N GLN A 161 -3.31 -5.70 -21.02
CA GLN A 161 -2.76 -4.37 -20.83
C GLN A 161 -3.76 -3.55 -20.03
N VAL A 162 -3.36 -3.12 -18.87
CA VAL A 162 -4.19 -2.34 -17.94
C VAL A 162 -3.42 -1.11 -17.50
N PRO A 163 -4.09 -0.02 -17.11
CA PRO A 163 -3.42 1.10 -16.48
C PRO A 163 -2.69 0.63 -15.21
N ALA A 164 -1.46 1.05 -15.03
CA ALA A 164 -0.69 0.73 -13.83
C ALA A 164 -1.15 1.58 -12.65
N SER A 165 -1.02 1.02 -11.45
CA SER A 165 -1.02 1.79 -10.20
C SER A 165 0.41 2.09 -9.75
N ALA A 166 0.57 2.99 -8.78
CA ALA A 166 1.87 3.26 -8.18
C ALA A 166 2.46 2.00 -7.52
N LEU A 167 1.64 1.11 -6.96
CA LEU A 167 2.10 -0.17 -6.40
C LEU A 167 2.65 -1.10 -7.49
N ASN A 168 2.07 -1.16 -8.69
CA ASN A 168 2.63 -1.99 -9.76
C ASN A 168 4.04 -1.53 -10.15
N VAL A 169 4.29 -0.22 -10.11
CA VAL A 169 5.64 0.31 -10.35
C VAL A 169 6.60 -0.13 -9.25
N VAL A 170 6.15 -0.13 -7.98
CA VAL A 170 6.95 -0.62 -6.83
C VAL A 170 7.23 -2.11 -6.95
N GLU A 171 6.21 -2.94 -7.22
CA GLU A 171 6.31 -4.41 -7.30
C GLU A 171 7.36 -4.87 -8.31
N ILE A 172 7.39 -4.26 -9.50
CA ILE A 172 8.36 -4.60 -10.55
C ILE A 172 9.79 -4.45 -10.03
N TYR A 173 10.08 -3.43 -9.22
CA TYR A 173 11.43 -3.12 -8.74
C TYR A 173 11.77 -3.78 -7.41
N LEU A 174 10.80 -4.04 -6.53
CA LEU A 174 11.05 -4.83 -5.31
C LEU A 174 11.53 -6.24 -5.64
N ALA A 175 11.01 -6.84 -6.69
CA ALA A 175 11.42 -8.18 -7.12
C ALA A 175 12.80 -8.22 -7.81
N GLU A 176 13.50 -7.09 -7.98
CA GLU A 176 14.87 -7.00 -8.52
C GLU A 176 15.95 -7.01 -7.42
N GLN A 177 15.56 -6.89 -6.17
CA GLN A 177 16.46 -6.91 -5.00
C GLN A 177 16.62 -8.33 -4.45
#